data_4d6f3a28318186edb591ada0c8c15658
#
_entry.id   4d6f3a28318186edb591ada0c8c15658
#
_cell.length_a   1.000
_cell.length_b   1.000
_cell.length_c   1.000
_cell.angle_alpha   90.00
_cell.angle_beta   90.00
_cell.angle_gamma   90.00
#
_symmetry.space_group_name_H-M   'P 1'
#
loop_
_entity.id
_entity.type
_entity.pdbx_description
1 polymer ?
#
loop_
_entity_poly.entity_id
_entity_poly.type
_entity_poly.pdbx_seq_one_letter_code
_entity_poly.pdbx_strand_id
1 'polypeptide(L)'
;LRARPLKNEDFDELFAVARDPLIWEQHPSHDRYQEKVFRDFFRAAMESGGAFLVLDVKTRYAIGSSRFVNLTADEVEIGYTFFARRCWGHTYNKELKHLMIAHAFRFRETALFVIGEDNGRSRAAIEKIGAALDPEAPRDGAVRYRLAKAAFGAKGF
;
A
#
# COMPACT_ATOMS: atom_id res chain seq x y z
N LEU A 1 -2.99 -12.48 7.39
CA LEU A 1 -1.76 -12.28 6.60
C LEU A 1 -0.53 -12.05 7.51
N ARG A 2 0.65 -12.07 6.91
CA ARG A 2 1.91 -11.68 7.53
C ARG A 2 2.62 -10.70 6.61
N ALA A 3 3.11 -9.58 7.15
CA ALA A 3 3.98 -8.66 6.45
C ALA A 3 5.39 -8.75 7.04
N ARG A 4 6.41 -8.77 6.18
CA ARG A 4 7.82 -8.71 6.57
C ARG A 4 8.59 -7.78 5.63
N PRO A 5 9.74 -7.25 6.05
CA PRO A 5 10.58 -6.48 5.14
C PRO A 5 10.85 -7.22 3.83
N LEU A 6 10.79 -6.48 2.73
CA LEU A 6 11.09 -6.98 1.39
C LEU A 6 12.61 -7.25 1.28
N LYS A 7 12.98 -8.32 0.58
CA LYS A 7 14.36 -8.70 0.34
C LYS A 7 14.62 -8.92 -1.15
N ASN A 8 15.87 -8.87 -1.58
CA ASN A 8 16.24 -9.06 -2.98
C ASN A 8 15.79 -10.41 -3.55
N GLU A 9 15.89 -11.47 -2.76
CA GLU A 9 15.47 -12.82 -3.13
C GLU A 9 13.96 -12.98 -3.35
N ASP A 10 13.15 -12.00 -2.95
CA ASP A 10 11.68 -12.04 -3.10
C ASP A 10 11.20 -11.62 -4.49
N PHE A 11 12.11 -11.19 -5.38
CA PHE A 11 11.72 -10.64 -6.68
C PHE A 11 10.82 -11.58 -7.47
N ASP A 12 11.25 -12.82 -7.68
CA ASP A 12 10.54 -13.77 -8.53
C ASP A 12 9.15 -14.12 -7.97
N GLU A 13 9.07 -14.32 -6.66
CA GLU A 13 7.81 -14.63 -5.98
C GLU A 13 6.84 -13.45 -6.05
N LEU A 14 7.32 -12.22 -5.84
CA LEU A 14 6.48 -11.03 -5.90
C LEU A 14 6.11 -10.68 -7.35
N PHE A 15 7.01 -10.87 -8.30
CA PHE A 15 6.70 -10.68 -9.71
C PHE A 15 5.66 -11.68 -10.23
N ALA A 16 5.67 -12.91 -9.75
CA ALA A 16 4.63 -13.89 -10.08
C ALA A 16 3.21 -13.40 -9.71
N VAL A 17 3.09 -12.57 -8.67
CA VAL A 17 1.84 -11.86 -8.34
C VAL A 17 1.63 -10.66 -9.26
N ALA A 18 2.65 -9.82 -9.43
CA ALA A 18 2.54 -8.54 -10.12
C ALA A 18 2.35 -8.65 -11.65
N ARG A 19 2.71 -9.77 -12.26
CA ARG A 19 2.61 -10.01 -13.72
C ARG A 19 1.18 -10.10 -14.25
N ASP A 20 0.16 -10.12 -13.38
CA ASP A 20 -1.24 -10.05 -13.78
C ASP A 20 -1.61 -8.60 -14.17
N PRO A 21 -1.89 -8.30 -15.46
CA PRO A 21 -2.15 -6.94 -15.92
C PRO A 21 -3.38 -6.31 -15.27
N LEU A 22 -4.37 -7.11 -14.88
CA LEU A 22 -5.61 -6.62 -14.28
C LEU A 22 -5.41 -6.01 -12.88
N ILE A 23 -4.27 -6.31 -12.21
CA ILE A 23 -3.91 -5.64 -10.96
C ILE A 23 -3.71 -4.14 -11.17
N TRP A 24 -3.20 -3.75 -12.35
CA TRP A 24 -2.76 -2.41 -12.67
C TRP A 24 -3.77 -1.59 -13.47
N GLU A 25 -4.92 -2.16 -13.84
CA GLU A 25 -5.92 -1.55 -14.72
C GLU A 25 -6.38 -0.16 -14.25
N GLN A 26 -6.56 0.03 -12.93
CA GLN A 26 -6.95 1.32 -12.34
C GLN A 26 -5.75 2.10 -11.76
N HIS A 27 -4.54 1.71 -12.10
CA HIS A 27 -3.32 2.34 -11.60
C HIS A 27 -2.71 3.25 -12.67
N PRO A 28 -2.17 4.45 -12.35
CA PRO A 28 -1.52 5.32 -13.34
C PRO A 28 -0.39 4.62 -14.12
N SER A 29 0.35 3.71 -13.48
CA SER A 29 1.37 2.88 -14.14
C SER A 29 0.78 1.53 -14.51
N HIS A 30 0.07 1.48 -15.65
CA HIS A 30 -0.63 0.28 -16.15
C HIS A 30 0.31 -0.84 -16.59
N ASP A 31 1.57 -0.55 -16.86
CA ASP A 31 2.57 -1.43 -17.47
C ASP A 31 3.43 -2.20 -16.45
N ARG A 32 3.16 -2.07 -15.15
CA ARG A 32 3.90 -2.76 -14.07
C ARG A 32 3.84 -4.30 -14.12
N TYR A 33 2.94 -4.86 -14.91
CA TYR A 33 2.91 -6.30 -15.17
C TYR A 33 4.07 -6.78 -16.05
N GLN A 34 4.75 -5.85 -16.75
CA GLN A 34 5.92 -6.16 -17.56
C GLN A 34 7.16 -6.25 -16.65
N GLU A 35 7.93 -7.32 -16.81
CA GLU A 35 9.07 -7.60 -15.92
C GLU A 35 10.07 -6.45 -15.84
N LYS A 36 10.41 -5.83 -16.99
CA LYS A 36 11.35 -4.71 -17.05
C LYS A 36 10.87 -3.53 -16.18
N VAL A 37 9.60 -3.17 -16.29
CA VAL A 37 8.99 -2.07 -15.51
C VAL A 37 8.91 -2.45 -14.03
N PHE A 38 8.55 -3.71 -13.75
CA PHE A 38 8.48 -4.20 -12.39
C PHE A 38 9.85 -4.24 -11.70
N ARG A 39 10.94 -4.52 -12.43
CA ARG A 39 12.30 -4.46 -11.88
C ARG A 39 12.65 -3.06 -11.38
N ASP A 40 12.28 -2.02 -12.09
CA ASP A 40 12.50 -0.63 -11.65
C ASP A 40 11.64 -0.30 -10.42
N PHE A 41 10.38 -0.72 -10.42
CA PHE A 41 9.49 -0.60 -9.27
C PHE A 41 10.03 -1.33 -8.03
N PHE A 42 10.54 -2.55 -8.21
CA PHE A 42 11.12 -3.37 -7.13
C PHE A 42 12.41 -2.75 -6.59
N ARG A 43 13.29 -2.28 -7.47
CA ARG A 43 14.52 -1.56 -7.08
C ARG A 43 14.21 -0.35 -6.23
N ALA A 44 13.28 0.51 -6.66
CA ALA A 44 12.83 1.66 -5.88
C ALA A 44 12.20 1.24 -4.53
N ALA A 45 11.55 0.07 -4.48
CA ALA A 45 11.05 -0.50 -3.24
C ALA A 45 12.16 -0.87 -2.27
N MET A 46 13.22 -1.52 -2.76
CA MET A 46 14.39 -1.87 -1.96
C MET A 46 15.14 -0.63 -1.46
N GLU A 47 15.38 0.34 -2.34
CA GLU A 47 16.06 1.59 -2.01
C GLU A 47 15.31 2.42 -0.96
N SER A 48 13.97 2.34 -0.91
CA SER A 48 13.17 3.05 0.08
C SER A 48 13.40 2.57 1.52
N GLY A 49 13.88 1.33 1.71
CA GLY A 49 14.02 0.71 3.02
C GLY A 49 12.69 0.45 3.77
N GLY A 50 11.56 0.88 3.20
CA GLY A 50 10.24 0.82 3.83
C GLY A 50 9.27 -0.20 3.21
N ALA A 51 9.74 -1.05 2.28
CA ALA A 51 8.89 -1.99 1.57
C ALA A 51 8.70 -3.32 2.30
N PHE A 52 7.50 -3.88 2.17
CA PHE A 52 7.10 -5.15 2.78
C PHE A 52 6.60 -6.13 1.73
N LEU A 53 6.99 -7.39 1.88
CA LEU A 53 6.33 -8.53 1.27
C LEU A 53 5.14 -8.95 2.14
N VAL A 54 3.99 -9.16 1.52
CA VAL A 54 2.78 -9.65 2.19
C VAL A 54 2.55 -11.10 1.82
N LEU A 55 2.46 -11.95 2.84
CA LEU A 55 2.31 -13.40 2.73
C LEU A 55 0.93 -13.83 3.26
N ASP A 56 0.34 -14.79 2.61
CA ASP A 56 -0.78 -15.55 3.17
C ASP A 56 -0.25 -16.50 4.25
N VAL A 57 -0.84 -16.46 5.45
CA VAL A 57 -0.35 -17.25 6.59
C VAL A 57 -0.58 -18.76 6.43
N LYS A 58 -1.56 -19.16 5.62
CA LYS A 58 -1.92 -20.57 5.39
C LYS A 58 -1.01 -21.19 4.35
N THR A 59 -0.84 -20.51 3.22
CA THR A 59 -0.06 -21.02 2.08
C THR A 59 1.41 -20.66 2.13
N ARG A 60 1.76 -19.60 2.89
CA ARG A 60 3.08 -18.97 2.96
C ARG A 60 3.55 -18.31 1.66
N TYR A 61 2.72 -18.29 0.61
CA TYR A 61 3.05 -17.62 -0.65
C TYR A 61 2.81 -16.11 -0.59
N ALA A 62 3.57 -15.38 -1.41
CA ALA A 62 3.36 -13.96 -1.61
C ALA A 62 1.97 -13.70 -2.18
N ILE A 63 1.31 -12.69 -1.62
CA ILE A 63 -0.01 -12.23 -2.07
C ILE A 63 -0.02 -10.75 -2.40
N GLY A 64 1.08 -10.02 -2.16
CA GLY A 64 1.17 -8.61 -2.46
C GLY A 64 2.33 -7.90 -1.80
N SER A 65 2.30 -6.59 -1.86
CA SER A 65 3.30 -5.70 -1.26
C SER A 65 2.67 -4.39 -0.84
N SER A 66 3.35 -3.67 0.06
CA SER A 66 3.05 -2.29 0.44
C SER A 66 4.33 -1.62 0.92
N ARG A 67 4.31 -0.28 1.09
CA ARG A 67 5.52 0.48 1.39
C ARG A 67 5.24 1.68 2.29
N PHE A 68 6.15 1.95 3.22
CA PHE A 68 6.30 3.24 3.87
C PHE A 68 7.24 4.11 3.04
N VAL A 69 6.83 5.33 2.76
CA VAL A 69 7.66 6.34 2.06
C VAL A 69 7.45 7.72 2.67
N ASN A 70 8.24 8.69 2.23
CA ASN A 70 8.09 10.09 2.60
C ASN A 70 8.00 10.32 4.12
N LEU A 71 8.91 9.69 4.87
CA LEU A 71 8.98 9.85 6.32
C LEU A 71 9.47 11.24 6.68
N THR A 72 8.72 11.89 7.58
CA THR A 72 9.13 13.12 8.29
C THR A 72 9.12 12.85 9.80
N ALA A 73 9.31 13.89 10.62
CA ALA A 73 9.22 13.76 12.08
C ALA A 73 7.83 13.26 12.52
N ASP A 74 6.76 13.76 11.89
CA ASP A 74 5.39 13.55 12.34
C ASP A 74 4.55 12.70 11.40
N GLU A 75 4.97 12.52 10.14
CA GLU A 75 4.17 11.92 9.10
C GLU A 75 4.86 10.74 8.41
N VAL A 76 4.07 9.82 7.89
CA VAL A 76 4.52 8.74 7.00
C VAL A 76 3.46 8.46 5.94
N GLU A 77 3.88 8.31 4.71
CA GLU A 77 2.99 7.86 3.64
C GLU A 77 2.99 6.33 3.55
N ILE A 78 1.78 5.75 3.46
CA ILE A 78 1.56 4.33 3.21
C ILE A 78 1.01 4.18 1.79
N GLY A 79 1.80 3.61 0.91
CA GLY A 79 1.45 3.53 -0.50
C GLY A 79 1.97 2.29 -1.20
N TYR A 80 1.89 2.34 -2.54
CA TYR A 80 2.37 1.27 -3.42
C TYR A 80 1.79 -0.12 -3.10
N THR A 81 0.56 -0.15 -2.56
CA THR A 81 -0.10 -1.38 -2.14
C THR A 81 -0.75 -2.06 -3.33
N PHE A 82 -0.42 -3.33 -3.54
CA PHE A 82 -1.15 -4.19 -4.46
C PHE A 82 -1.29 -5.60 -3.89
N PHE A 83 -2.30 -6.30 -4.36
CA PHE A 83 -2.61 -7.68 -3.99
C PHE A 83 -2.94 -8.52 -5.22
N ALA A 84 -2.64 -9.80 -5.14
CA ALA A 84 -3.16 -10.80 -6.07
C ALA A 84 -4.69 -10.68 -6.16
N ARG A 85 -5.27 -10.80 -7.37
CA ARG A 85 -6.73 -10.63 -7.58
C ARG A 85 -7.59 -11.55 -6.71
N ARG A 86 -7.11 -12.76 -6.42
CA ARG A 86 -7.80 -13.69 -5.50
C ARG A 86 -7.98 -13.14 -4.08
N CYS A 87 -7.25 -12.10 -3.73
CA CYS A 87 -7.36 -11.43 -2.42
C CYS A 87 -8.35 -10.26 -2.43
N TRP A 88 -8.87 -9.87 -3.61
CA TRP A 88 -9.79 -8.76 -3.72
C TRP A 88 -11.18 -9.12 -3.17
N GLY A 89 -11.86 -8.13 -2.59
CA GLY A 89 -13.15 -8.36 -1.95
C GLY A 89 -13.09 -9.02 -0.58
N HIS A 90 -11.91 -9.47 -0.16
CA HIS A 90 -11.65 -10.04 1.16
C HIS A 90 -11.05 -9.02 2.13
N THR A 91 -10.75 -9.46 3.35
CA THR A 91 -10.25 -8.59 4.44
C THR A 91 -8.76 -8.26 4.35
N TYR A 92 -8.00 -8.84 3.43
CA TYR A 92 -6.55 -8.72 3.33
C TYR A 92 -6.04 -7.27 3.29
N ASN A 93 -6.66 -6.42 2.45
CA ASN A 93 -6.26 -5.02 2.35
C ASN A 93 -6.57 -4.25 3.64
N LYS A 94 -7.72 -4.51 4.25
CA LYS A 94 -8.09 -3.92 5.54
C LYS A 94 -7.11 -4.33 6.64
N GLU A 95 -6.81 -5.62 6.74
CA GLU A 95 -5.87 -6.18 7.71
C GLU A 95 -4.46 -5.60 7.55
N LEU A 96 -3.94 -5.54 6.31
CA LEU A 96 -2.64 -4.95 6.04
C LEU A 96 -2.59 -3.46 6.41
N LYS A 97 -3.60 -2.68 6.00
CA LYS A 97 -3.69 -1.26 6.35
C LYS A 97 -3.71 -1.06 7.85
N HIS A 98 -4.51 -1.85 8.57
CA HIS A 98 -4.56 -1.79 10.03
C HIS A 98 -3.18 -2.04 10.65
N LEU A 99 -2.49 -3.10 10.25
CA LEU A 99 -1.16 -3.44 10.76
C LEU A 99 -0.13 -2.34 10.48
N MET A 100 -0.11 -1.81 9.25
CA MET A 100 0.83 -0.76 8.87
C MET A 100 0.55 0.55 9.61
N ILE A 101 -0.72 0.95 9.72
CA ILE A 101 -1.12 2.16 10.44
C ILE A 101 -0.81 2.03 11.93
N ALA A 102 -1.16 0.90 12.55
CA ALA A 102 -0.87 0.64 13.96
C ALA A 102 0.65 0.68 14.23
N HIS A 103 1.45 0.13 13.31
CA HIS A 103 2.91 0.21 13.41
C HIS A 103 3.40 1.66 13.26
N ALA A 104 2.93 2.39 12.24
CA ALA A 104 3.31 3.78 11.98
C ALA A 104 3.02 4.68 13.19
N PHE A 105 1.87 4.53 13.82
CA PHE A 105 1.45 5.32 14.97
C PHE A 105 2.20 5.04 16.30
N ARG A 106 3.13 4.10 16.29
CA ARG A 106 4.11 3.97 17.39
C ARG A 106 5.18 5.07 17.32
N PHE A 107 5.37 5.70 16.16
CA PHE A 107 6.48 6.61 15.87
C PHE A 107 6.04 7.91 15.16
N ARG A 108 4.80 7.98 14.67
CA ARG A 108 4.27 9.09 13.88
C ARG A 108 2.87 9.46 14.35
N GLU A 109 2.48 10.69 14.11
CA GLU A 109 1.16 11.20 14.50
C GLU A 109 0.16 11.20 13.32
N THR A 110 0.66 11.16 12.08
CA THR A 110 -0.18 11.19 10.87
C THR A 110 0.27 10.16 9.85
N ALA A 111 -0.68 9.38 9.34
CA ALA A 111 -0.51 8.53 8.17
C ALA A 111 -1.13 9.21 6.93
N LEU A 112 -0.38 9.22 5.83
CA LEU A 112 -0.77 9.79 4.55
C LEU A 112 -1.01 8.68 3.53
N PHE A 113 -1.95 8.93 2.60
CA PHE A 113 -2.26 8.04 1.49
C PHE A 113 -2.43 8.87 0.22
N VAL A 114 -1.59 8.63 -0.78
CA VAL A 114 -1.70 9.26 -2.10
C VAL A 114 -2.29 8.25 -3.08
N ILE A 115 -3.40 8.60 -3.70
CA ILE A 115 -4.23 7.68 -4.49
C ILE A 115 -4.62 8.39 -5.78
N GLY A 116 -4.59 7.68 -6.92
CA GLY A 116 -5.11 8.21 -8.18
C GLY A 116 -6.57 8.64 -8.00
N GLU A 117 -6.93 9.82 -8.52
CA GLU A 117 -8.28 10.37 -8.35
C GLU A 117 -9.38 9.46 -8.91
N ASP A 118 -9.08 8.72 -9.98
CA ASP A 118 -9.98 7.75 -10.62
C ASP A 118 -9.99 6.38 -9.93
N ASN A 119 -9.11 6.15 -8.95
CA ASN A 119 -9.05 4.88 -8.22
C ASN A 119 -10.08 4.84 -7.07
N GLY A 120 -11.38 4.81 -7.45
CA GLY A 120 -12.50 4.82 -6.50
C GLY A 120 -12.45 3.70 -5.48
N ARG A 121 -11.95 2.51 -5.86
CA ARG A 121 -11.80 1.37 -4.94
C ARG A 121 -10.82 1.69 -3.80
N SER A 122 -9.66 2.23 -4.12
CA SER A 122 -8.66 2.59 -3.11
C SER A 122 -9.12 3.76 -2.24
N ARG A 123 -9.76 4.76 -2.84
CA ARG A 123 -10.34 5.91 -2.12
C ARG A 123 -11.36 5.46 -1.09
N ALA A 124 -12.35 4.67 -1.52
CA ALA A 124 -13.38 4.14 -0.62
C ALA A 124 -12.80 3.29 0.52
N ALA A 125 -11.72 2.53 0.26
CA ALA A 125 -11.07 1.74 1.29
C ALA A 125 -10.40 2.61 2.38
N ILE A 126 -9.80 3.75 1.99
CA ILE A 126 -9.14 4.67 2.92
C ILE A 126 -10.16 5.50 3.71
N GLU A 127 -11.24 5.94 3.07
CA GLU A 127 -12.34 6.66 3.73
C GLU A 127 -13.02 5.81 4.81
N LYS A 128 -13.20 4.51 4.55
CA LYS A 128 -13.76 3.57 5.54
C LYS A 128 -12.95 3.46 6.82
N ILE A 129 -11.64 3.63 6.76
CA ILE A 129 -10.78 3.61 7.96
C ILE A 129 -10.70 4.96 8.66
N GLY A 130 -11.41 5.97 8.16
CA GLY A 130 -11.53 7.27 8.79
C GLY A 130 -10.53 8.31 8.33
N ALA A 131 -9.77 8.05 7.26
CA ALA A 131 -8.92 9.08 6.67
C ALA A 131 -9.78 10.16 5.99
N ALA A 132 -9.37 11.41 6.13
CA ALA A 132 -10.03 12.56 5.54
C ALA A 132 -9.24 13.03 4.30
N LEU A 133 -9.97 13.48 3.28
CA LEU A 133 -9.38 14.11 2.10
C LEU A 133 -8.61 15.37 2.52
N ASP A 134 -7.39 15.52 2.04
CA ASP A 134 -6.56 16.71 2.26
C ASP A 134 -6.71 17.65 1.04
N PRO A 135 -7.47 18.76 1.18
CA PRO A 135 -7.72 19.64 0.05
C PRO A 135 -6.50 20.47 -0.36
N GLU A 136 -5.50 20.60 0.53
CA GLU A 136 -4.32 21.44 0.28
C GLU A 136 -3.22 20.72 -0.50
N ALA A 137 -3.43 19.47 -0.84
CA ALA A 137 -2.43 18.67 -1.52
C ALA A 137 -2.91 18.12 -2.86
N PRO A 138 -3.21 18.99 -3.82
CA PRO A 138 -3.50 18.54 -5.17
C PRO A 138 -2.25 17.90 -5.77
N ARG A 139 -2.43 16.83 -6.51
CA ARG A 139 -1.39 16.16 -7.29
C ARG A 139 -1.97 15.93 -8.68
N ASP A 140 -1.15 16.01 -9.69
CA ASP A 140 -1.57 15.71 -11.05
C ASP A 140 -2.21 14.32 -11.12
N GLY A 141 -3.55 14.27 -11.23
CA GLY A 141 -4.33 13.04 -11.28
C GLY A 141 -4.34 12.20 -9.97
N ALA A 142 -3.97 12.78 -8.83
CA ALA A 142 -3.99 12.09 -7.54
C ALA A 142 -4.57 12.96 -6.42
N VAL A 143 -5.12 12.32 -5.42
CA VAL A 143 -5.63 12.93 -4.18
C VAL A 143 -4.86 12.41 -2.97
N ARG A 144 -4.70 13.25 -1.97
CA ARG A 144 -4.08 12.85 -0.70
C ARG A 144 -5.13 12.76 0.40
N TYR A 145 -5.02 11.71 1.21
CA TYR A 145 -5.79 11.53 2.42
C TYR A 145 -4.88 11.56 3.63
N ARG A 146 -5.40 12.07 4.75
CA ARG A 146 -4.71 12.15 6.04
C ARG A 146 -5.50 11.38 7.09
N LEU A 147 -4.82 10.59 7.89
CA LEU A 147 -5.37 9.91 9.06
C LEU A 147 -4.55 10.30 10.28
N ALA A 148 -5.15 11.02 11.21
CA ALA A 148 -4.52 11.34 12.48
C ALA A 148 -4.59 10.14 13.44
N LYS A 149 -3.55 9.94 14.24
CA LYS A 149 -3.46 8.88 15.25
C LYS A 149 -4.66 8.88 16.21
N ALA A 150 -5.11 10.06 16.63
CA ALA A 150 -6.29 10.20 17.50
C ALA A 150 -7.58 9.66 16.87
N ALA A 151 -7.69 9.71 15.53
CA ALA A 151 -8.87 9.22 14.81
C ALA A 151 -8.85 7.69 14.58
N PHE A 152 -7.67 7.08 14.60
CA PHE A 152 -7.48 5.66 14.33
C PHE A 152 -8.13 4.76 15.40
N GLY A 153 -8.06 5.14 16.67
CA GLY A 153 -8.64 4.38 17.79
C GLY A 153 -10.15 4.58 17.99
N ALA A 154 -10.73 5.64 17.41
CA ALA A 154 -12.12 6.03 17.67
C ALA A 154 -13.17 5.24 16.88
N LYS A 155 -12.79 4.56 15.80
CA LYS A 155 -13.70 3.86 14.87
C LYS A 155 -13.56 2.34 14.90
N GLY A 156 -13.30 1.70 16.02
CA GLY A 156 -13.26 0.23 16.22
C GLY A 156 -13.07 -0.58 14.92
N PHE A 157 -11.91 -1.18 14.73
CA PHE A 157 -11.60 -2.07 13.59
C PHE A 157 -11.97 -3.51 13.90
#